data_6cf2fa412293d925244e37cfcb2a689e
#
_entry.id   6cf2fa412293d925244e37cfcb2a689e
#
_cell.length_a   1.000
_cell.length_b   1.000
_cell.length_c   1.000
_cell.angle_alpha   90.00
_cell.angle_beta   90.00
_cell.angle_gamma   90.00
#
_symmetry.space_group_name_H-M   'P 1'
#
loop_
_entity.id
_entity.type
_entity.pdbx_description
1 polymer ?
#
loop_
_entity_poly.entity_id
_entity_poly.type
_entity_poly.pdbx_seq_one_letter_code
_entity_poly.pdbx_strand_id
1 'polypeptide(L)'
;ARHLDFDEFCEYLLPYKMEEFQYLDGWRDYLWEDYRGELDGLKYSDLYWNSALQASLIANNSLKRRLHPHFIESAIVPVYRLRTRMRLPCGVCDDYSNITVSVMRSLGIPVACDFTPHWPVRASGHTWNVVKENNGNNLTFGGADTNPDQPHNFDEKKSKIFRHTYAANPELKRLHEEAEYVPETFQLPFMKDVTREYMDCKDVEVVCHVGTGYAYLAVFDKETWAPVDFARMEDGKAVFQDVGLNIVYLPVIFNSKGEQEAIGHPFLLEYDGHKKEFIADTLTTEKLVLRRKYPAFPYVLPYAGRLVGAEIQASDSPGFEVADTLFRITNGSALGHEIWIADTVRAYRYWRYIQPWHGTHCNIAEVAFYERGSHEEIRGAIIGTDGSWGNNPERTKEKAFDGDLLTYFDAPIHSGGWVGMDFGKPVS
;
A
#
# COMPACT_ATOMS: atom_id res chain seq x y z
N ALA A 1 26.19 19.78 -4.05
CA ALA A 1 26.69 18.80 -5.06
C ALA A 1 28.24 18.70 -5.15
N ARG A 2 29.00 19.52 -4.45
CA ARG A 2 30.49 19.47 -4.49
C ARG A 2 31.09 18.20 -3.88
N HIS A 3 30.31 17.44 -3.14
CA HIS A 3 30.71 16.19 -2.50
C HIS A 3 30.54 14.97 -3.43
N LEU A 4 29.83 15.12 -4.55
CA LEU A 4 29.61 14.04 -5.51
C LEU A 4 30.89 13.77 -6.33
N ASP A 5 31.17 12.52 -6.59
CA ASP A 5 32.05 12.14 -7.66
C ASP A 5 31.39 12.34 -9.03
N PHE A 6 32.12 12.05 -10.10
CA PHE A 6 31.61 12.29 -11.46
C PHE A 6 30.44 11.37 -11.82
N ASP A 7 30.47 10.12 -11.41
CA ASP A 7 29.42 9.15 -11.72
C ASP A 7 28.16 9.46 -10.93
N GLU A 8 28.27 9.81 -9.65
CA GLU A 8 27.17 10.31 -8.84
C GLU A 8 26.58 11.60 -9.39
N PHE A 9 27.42 12.52 -9.85
CA PHE A 9 26.96 13.75 -10.52
C PHE A 9 26.12 13.42 -11.76
N CYS A 10 26.58 12.45 -12.57
CA CYS A 10 25.87 12.00 -13.76
C CYS A 10 24.52 11.33 -13.45
N GLU A 11 24.37 10.72 -12.29
CA GLU A 11 23.13 10.04 -11.89
C GLU A 11 22.15 10.94 -11.12
N TYR A 12 22.65 11.70 -10.14
CA TYR A 12 21.78 12.43 -9.22
C TYR A 12 21.50 13.87 -9.62
N LEU A 13 22.32 14.49 -10.47
CA LEU A 13 22.21 15.91 -10.74
C LEU A 13 22.11 16.27 -12.23
N LEU A 14 22.90 15.64 -13.07
CA LEU A 14 22.99 15.98 -14.48
C LEU A 14 21.73 15.65 -15.29
N PRO A 15 20.99 14.55 -15.06
CA PRO A 15 19.91 14.15 -15.94
C PRO A 15 18.85 15.24 -16.09
N TYR A 16 18.52 15.52 -17.33
CA TYR A 16 17.56 16.54 -17.71
C TYR A 16 16.14 15.98 -17.85
N LYS A 17 16.03 14.73 -18.29
CA LYS A 17 14.77 14.02 -18.52
C LYS A 17 14.51 13.06 -17.37
N MET A 18 13.32 13.09 -16.80
CA MET A 18 12.87 12.19 -15.72
C MET A 18 11.89 11.13 -16.21
N GLU A 19 11.20 11.39 -17.31
CA GLU A 19 10.23 10.49 -17.93
C GLU A 19 10.48 10.36 -19.42
N GLU A 20 10.10 9.26 -20.03
CA GLU A 20 10.39 8.96 -21.43
C GLU A 20 9.85 10.03 -22.39
N PHE A 21 8.62 10.42 -22.22
CA PHE A 21 7.93 11.38 -23.10
C PHE A 21 7.96 12.81 -22.58
N GLN A 22 8.80 13.09 -21.60
CA GLN A 22 8.93 14.45 -21.05
C GLN A 22 9.37 15.43 -22.13
N TYR A 23 8.64 16.53 -22.24
CA TYR A 23 8.98 17.61 -23.14
C TYR A 23 10.16 18.44 -22.59
N LEU A 24 11.17 18.62 -23.41
CA LEU A 24 12.37 19.40 -23.06
C LEU A 24 12.10 20.89 -23.29
N ASP A 25 11.79 21.61 -22.22
CA ASP A 25 11.35 23.03 -22.27
C ASP A 25 12.25 24.00 -21.50
N GLY A 26 13.50 23.66 -21.25
CA GLY A 26 14.46 24.52 -20.53
C GLY A 26 14.12 24.71 -19.05
N TRP A 27 13.53 23.70 -18.42
CA TRP A 27 13.04 23.78 -17.04
C TRP A 27 14.09 24.18 -16.00
N ARG A 28 15.38 23.87 -16.21
CA ARG A 28 16.42 24.23 -15.24
C ARG A 28 16.52 25.75 -15.03
N ASP A 29 16.46 26.53 -16.09
CA ASP A 29 16.64 27.96 -16.03
C ASP A 29 15.48 28.63 -15.28
N TYR A 30 14.24 28.35 -15.67
CA TYR A 30 13.10 28.98 -15.00
C TYR A 30 12.88 28.47 -13.58
N LEU A 31 13.18 27.18 -13.28
CA LEU A 31 13.10 26.67 -11.90
C LEU A 31 14.19 27.25 -11.02
N TRP A 32 15.40 27.42 -11.56
CA TRP A 32 16.47 28.13 -10.86
C TRP A 32 16.02 29.54 -10.47
N GLU A 33 15.52 30.32 -11.41
CA GLU A 33 15.05 31.67 -11.12
C GLU A 33 13.90 31.71 -10.11
N ASP A 34 12.97 30.76 -10.20
CA ASP A 34 11.78 30.70 -9.34
C ASP A 34 12.09 30.26 -7.90
N TYR A 35 13.12 29.42 -7.69
CA TYR A 35 13.38 28.77 -6.39
C TYR A 35 14.71 29.13 -5.74
N ARG A 36 15.69 29.69 -6.44
CA ARG A 36 17.04 29.96 -5.89
C ARG A 36 17.02 30.79 -4.60
N GLY A 37 16.11 31.73 -4.48
CA GLY A 37 15.96 32.59 -3.30
C GLY A 37 15.55 31.83 -2.03
N GLU A 38 14.93 30.66 -2.15
CA GLU A 38 14.54 29.82 -0.99
C GLU A 38 15.78 29.33 -0.21
N LEU A 39 16.91 29.14 -0.89
CA LEU A 39 18.16 28.66 -0.28
C LEU A 39 19.08 29.79 0.25
N ASP A 40 18.69 31.05 0.11
CA ASP A 40 19.56 32.16 0.48
C ASP A 40 19.97 32.15 1.96
N GLY A 41 19.08 31.68 2.85
CA GLY A 41 19.38 31.52 4.26
C GLY A 41 20.54 30.57 4.58
N LEU A 42 20.77 29.56 3.73
CA LEU A 42 21.87 28.60 3.94
C LEU A 42 23.26 29.27 3.78
N LYS A 43 23.38 30.33 2.96
CA LYS A 43 24.64 31.03 2.73
C LYS A 43 25.24 31.65 3.99
N TYR A 44 24.40 31.90 5.00
CA TYR A 44 24.78 32.53 6.26
C TYR A 44 24.93 31.52 7.41
N SER A 45 24.80 30.23 7.12
CA SER A 45 24.93 29.16 8.10
C SER A 45 26.32 28.51 8.00
N ASP A 46 27.15 28.68 9.00
CA ASP A 46 28.47 28.00 9.05
C ASP A 46 28.35 26.49 9.07
N LEU A 47 27.23 25.96 9.58
CA LEU A 47 26.97 24.52 9.73
C LEU A 47 26.31 23.89 8.50
N TYR A 48 25.41 24.62 7.83
CA TYR A 48 24.54 24.04 6.80
C TYR A 48 24.71 24.62 5.38
N TRP A 49 25.68 25.51 5.17
CA TRP A 49 25.87 26.23 3.90
C TRP A 49 26.02 25.31 2.67
N ASN A 50 26.45 24.07 2.85
CA ASN A 50 26.62 23.06 1.79
C ASN A 50 25.83 21.76 2.03
N SER A 51 24.93 21.73 3.00
CA SER A 51 24.16 20.55 3.36
C SER A 51 23.11 20.21 2.30
N ALA A 52 23.25 19.05 1.65
CA ALA A 52 22.24 18.54 0.72
C ALA A 52 20.90 18.26 1.43
N LEU A 53 20.96 17.73 2.67
CA LEU A 53 19.77 17.49 3.49
C LEU A 53 19.01 18.80 3.78
N GLN A 54 19.68 19.81 4.31
CA GLN A 54 19.00 21.07 4.66
C GLN A 54 18.45 21.79 3.42
N ALA A 55 19.18 21.75 2.31
CA ALA A 55 18.70 22.29 1.04
C ALA A 55 17.45 21.55 0.54
N SER A 56 17.41 20.21 0.66
CA SER A 56 16.25 19.41 0.26
C SER A 56 15.03 19.66 1.16
N LEU A 57 15.22 19.80 2.47
CA LEU A 57 14.15 20.16 3.42
C LEU A 57 13.51 21.51 3.07
N ILE A 58 14.32 22.52 2.80
CA ILE A 58 13.85 23.87 2.43
C ILE A 58 13.11 23.81 1.09
N ALA A 59 13.68 23.16 0.08
CA ALA A 59 13.08 23.04 -1.24
C ALA A 59 11.75 22.27 -1.20
N ASN A 60 11.68 21.15 -0.45
CA ASN A 60 10.46 20.36 -0.31
C ASN A 60 9.36 21.12 0.44
N ASN A 61 9.69 21.84 1.50
CA ASN A 61 8.74 22.72 2.19
C ASN A 61 8.25 23.86 1.29
N SER A 62 9.10 24.41 0.43
CA SER A 62 8.70 25.41 -0.56
C SER A 62 7.73 24.81 -1.58
N LEU A 63 8.01 23.60 -2.08
CA LEU A 63 7.10 22.86 -2.98
C LEU A 63 5.73 22.63 -2.35
N LYS A 64 5.67 22.16 -1.11
CA LYS A 64 4.40 21.96 -0.38
C LYS A 64 3.57 23.25 -0.30
N ARG A 65 4.22 24.39 0.00
CA ARG A 65 3.53 25.69 0.10
C ARG A 65 3.05 26.22 -1.25
N ARG A 66 3.79 25.97 -2.34
CA ARG A 66 3.50 26.54 -3.66
C ARG A 66 2.54 25.70 -4.49
N LEU A 67 2.65 24.35 -4.39
CA LEU A 67 1.85 23.45 -5.20
C LEU A 67 0.52 23.10 -4.55
N HIS A 68 0.44 23.09 -3.22
CA HIS A 68 -0.73 22.58 -2.48
C HIS A 68 -1.16 21.20 -3.02
N PRO A 69 -0.28 20.19 -2.98
CA PRO A 69 -0.49 18.95 -3.71
C PRO A 69 -1.77 18.26 -3.28
N HIS A 70 -2.53 17.78 -4.26
CA HIS A 70 -3.67 16.93 -4.08
C HIS A 70 -3.42 15.60 -4.83
N PHE A 71 -3.19 14.54 -4.07
CA PHE A 71 -2.92 13.22 -4.63
C PHE A 71 -4.21 12.55 -5.08
N ILE A 72 -4.18 11.96 -6.27
CA ILE A 72 -5.24 11.16 -6.85
C ILE A 72 -4.77 9.72 -7.04
N GLU A 73 -5.69 8.76 -7.07
CA GLU A 73 -5.35 7.33 -7.12
C GLU A 73 -4.83 6.87 -8.49
N SER A 74 -5.29 7.51 -9.56
CA SER A 74 -4.81 7.21 -10.90
C SER A 74 -4.88 8.45 -11.79
N ALA A 75 -3.85 8.65 -12.61
CA ALA A 75 -3.83 9.71 -13.60
C ALA A 75 -4.11 9.12 -14.99
N ILE A 76 -5.20 9.52 -15.60
CA ILE A 76 -5.45 9.34 -17.04
C ILE A 76 -5.13 10.68 -17.71
N VAL A 77 -3.91 11.15 -17.51
CA VAL A 77 -3.48 12.42 -18.09
C VAL A 77 -2.20 12.21 -18.88
N PRO A 78 -2.06 12.84 -20.05
CA PRO A 78 -0.82 12.76 -20.80
C PRO A 78 0.32 13.43 -20.05
N VAL A 79 1.55 13.06 -20.37
CA VAL A 79 2.75 13.72 -19.84
C VAL A 79 2.75 15.17 -20.29
N TYR A 80 2.61 16.08 -19.36
CA TYR A 80 2.63 17.52 -19.64
C TYR A 80 4.04 18.09 -19.56
N ARG A 81 4.21 19.30 -20.13
CA ARG A 81 5.37 20.13 -19.80
C ARG A 81 5.41 20.36 -18.29
N LEU A 82 6.60 20.37 -17.73
CA LEU A 82 6.78 20.52 -16.29
C LEU A 82 6.07 21.77 -15.74
N ARG A 83 6.16 22.90 -16.44
CA ARG A 83 5.47 24.15 -16.08
C ARG A 83 3.95 23.98 -16.03
N THR A 84 3.36 23.20 -16.90
CA THR A 84 1.93 22.89 -16.89
C THR A 84 1.58 22.01 -15.70
N ARG A 85 2.36 20.94 -15.48
CA ARG A 85 2.18 20.01 -14.35
C ARG A 85 2.23 20.73 -13.00
N MET A 86 3.16 21.67 -12.82
CA MET A 86 3.26 22.50 -11.61
C MET A 86 2.06 23.42 -11.36
N ARG A 87 1.20 23.64 -12.35
CA ARG A 87 -0.03 24.43 -12.24
C ARG A 87 -1.29 23.58 -12.06
N LEU A 88 -1.19 22.29 -12.24
CA LEU A 88 -2.31 21.38 -12.00
C LEU A 88 -2.51 21.18 -10.50
N PRO A 89 -3.77 21.22 -10.02
CA PRO A 89 -4.06 21.09 -8.59
C PRO A 89 -4.01 19.64 -8.10
N CYS A 90 -3.79 18.65 -8.97
CA CYS A 90 -3.81 17.24 -8.64
C CYS A 90 -2.80 16.45 -9.47
N GLY A 91 -2.35 15.32 -8.92
CA GLY A 91 -1.42 14.42 -9.56
C GLY A 91 -1.23 13.13 -8.78
N VAL A 92 -0.51 12.19 -9.35
CA VAL A 92 -0.08 10.95 -8.70
C VAL A 92 1.31 11.11 -8.09
N CYS A 93 1.79 10.09 -7.38
CA CYS A 93 3.13 10.09 -6.76
C CYS A 93 4.26 10.38 -7.77
N ASP A 94 4.17 9.83 -8.99
CA ASP A 94 5.14 10.09 -10.05
C ASP A 94 5.22 11.57 -10.44
N ASP A 95 4.07 12.24 -10.56
CA ASP A 95 4.01 13.66 -10.91
C ASP A 95 4.77 14.52 -9.92
N TYR A 96 4.48 14.35 -8.63
CA TYR A 96 5.12 15.15 -7.58
C TYR A 96 6.57 14.76 -7.36
N SER A 97 6.93 13.49 -7.49
CA SER A 97 8.32 13.04 -7.43
C SER A 97 9.15 13.65 -8.56
N ASN A 98 8.63 13.68 -9.78
CA ASN A 98 9.31 14.27 -10.95
C ASN A 98 9.41 15.80 -10.88
N ILE A 99 8.38 16.49 -10.41
CA ILE A 99 8.44 17.94 -10.11
C ILE A 99 9.56 18.20 -9.09
N THR A 100 9.60 17.42 -8.02
CA THR A 100 10.56 17.57 -6.93
C THR A 100 11.99 17.37 -7.41
N VAL A 101 12.25 16.31 -8.19
CA VAL A 101 13.57 16.08 -8.80
C VAL A 101 13.97 17.25 -9.69
N SER A 102 13.05 17.78 -10.51
CA SER A 102 13.35 18.89 -11.40
C SER A 102 13.72 20.16 -10.63
N VAL A 103 12.95 20.54 -9.62
CA VAL A 103 13.24 21.70 -8.77
C VAL A 103 14.55 21.52 -8.03
N MET A 104 14.77 20.40 -7.39
CA MET A 104 15.98 20.14 -6.59
C MET A 104 17.23 20.10 -7.46
N ARG A 105 17.19 19.41 -8.62
CA ARG A 105 18.30 19.39 -9.56
C ARG A 105 18.62 20.76 -10.16
N SER A 106 17.61 21.62 -10.37
CA SER A 106 17.85 23.01 -10.78
C SER A 106 18.62 23.80 -9.74
N LEU A 107 18.41 23.50 -8.46
CA LEU A 107 19.08 24.14 -7.32
C LEU A 107 20.44 23.49 -6.98
N GLY A 108 20.88 22.48 -7.71
CA GLY A 108 22.12 21.76 -7.44
C GLY A 108 22.02 20.79 -6.27
N ILE A 109 20.83 20.36 -5.89
CA ILE A 109 20.58 19.35 -4.86
C ILE A 109 20.55 17.96 -5.52
N PRO A 110 21.40 17.02 -5.10
CA PRO A 110 21.48 15.70 -5.70
C PRO A 110 20.32 14.81 -5.25
N VAL A 111 19.43 14.48 -6.20
CA VAL A 111 18.20 13.75 -5.92
C VAL A 111 17.87 12.78 -7.06
N ALA A 112 17.26 11.65 -6.70
CA ALA A 112 16.73 10.66 -7.63
C ALA A 112 15.29 10.29 -7.28
N CYS A 113 14.66 9.45 -8.13
CA CYS A 113 13.39 8.78 -7.86
C CYS A 113 13.65 7.30 -7.65
N ASP A 114 13.07 6.76 -6.58
CA ASP A 114 12.98 5.34 -6.31
C ASP A 114 11.52 4.90 -6.42
N PHE A 115 11.30 3.66 -6.81
CA PHE A 115 9.95 3.15 -6.98
C PHE A 115 9.86 1.65 -6.69
N THR A 116 8.68 1.21 -6.24
CA THR A 116 8.28 -0.19 -6.25
C THR A 116 7.31 -0.41 -7.41
N PRO A 117 7.59 -1.35 -8.33
CA PRO A 117 6.74 -1.53 -9.52
C PRO A 117 5.32 -1.96 -9.16
N HIS A 118 5.20 -2.86 -8.21
CA HIS A 118 3.92 -3.31 -7.67
C HIS A 118 4.02 -3.63 -6.18
N TRP A 119 2.98 -3.23 -5.45
CA TRP A 119 2.79 -3.67 -4.07
C TRP A 119 2.40 -5.14 -4.03
N PRO A 120 2.94 -5.94 -3.09
CA PRO A 120 2.58 -7.35 -2.98
C PRO A 120 1.19 -7.59 -2.35
N VAL A 121 0.50 -6.55 -1.91
CA VAL A 121 -0.77 -6.66 -1.16
C VAL A 121 -1.89 -5.79 -1.74
N ARG A 122 -1.61 -4.99 -2.76
CA ARG A 122 -2.58 -4.11 -3.42
C ARG A 122 -2.18 -3.80 -4.85
N ALA A 123 -3.11 -3.26 -5.63
CA ALA A 123 -2.85 -2.79 -6.99
C ALA A 123 -1.89 -1.62 -7.02
N SER A 124 -1.27 -1.41 -8.17
CA SER A 124 -0.31 -0.35 -8.50
C SER A 124 1.03 -0.40 -7.76
N GLY A 125 1.95 0.44 -8.18
CA GLY A 125 3.23 0.71 -7.52
C GLY A 125 3.22 2.00 -6.72
N HIS A 126 4.41 2.50 -6.44
CA HIS A 126 4.62 3.79 -5.78
C HIS A 126 6.00 4.35 -6.12
N THR A 127 6.07 5.66 -6.30
CA THR A 127 7.30 6.40 -6.55
C THR A 127 7.52 7.45 -5.47
N TRP A 128 8.77 7.61 -5.07
CA TRP A 128 9.20 8.59 -4.08
C TRP A 128 10.58 9.14 -4.43
N ASN A 129 11.09 10.06 -3.62
CA ASN A 129 12.38 10.68 -3.85
C ASN A 129 13.44 10.18 -2.88
N VAL A 130 14.69 10.29 -3.29
CA VAL A 130 15.86 10.06 -2.46
C VAL A 130 16.87 11.18 -2.67
N VAL A 131 17.36 11.79 -1.58
CA VAL A 131 18.45 12.77 -1.61
C VAL A 131 19.77 12.11 -1.23
N LYS A 132 20.82 12.38 -1.99
CA LYS A 132 22.18 11.97 -1.67
C LYS A 132 22.80 12.94 -0.69
N GLU A 133 23.01 12.51 0.55
CA GLU A 133 23.63 13.33 1.59
C GLU A 133 25.14 13.51 1.39
N ASN A 134 25.69 14.48 2.13
CA ASN A 134 27.12 14.79 2.10
C ASN A 134 28.01 13.68 2.68
N ASN A 135 27.45 12.78 3.50
CA ASN A 135 28.13 11.59 4.05
C ASN A 135 28.07 10.37 3.11
N GLY A 136 27.43 10.50 1.95
CA GLY A 136 27.25 9.42 0.98
C GLY A 136 26.01 8.58 1.17
N ASN A 137 25.22 8.79 2.22
CA ASN A 137 23.95 8.07 2.42
C ASN A 137 22.84 8.58 1.50
N ASN A 138 21.85 7.74 1.29
CA ASN A 138 20.61 8.09 0.62
C ASN A 138 19.49 8.20 1.65
N LEU A 139 18.81 9.37 1.69
CA LEU A 139 17.65 9.59 2.54
C LEU A 139 16.38 9.71 1.72
N THR A 140 15.38 8.94 2.09
CA THR A 140 14.09 8.86 1.40
C THR A 140 13.12 9.94 1.88
N PHE A 141 12.25 10.40 0.97
CA PHE A 141 11.17 11.33 1.27
C PHE A 141 10.11 11.34 0.18
N GLY A 142 8.92 11.85 0.51
CA GLY A 142 7.87 12.10 -0.47
C GLY A 142 7.97 13.50 -1.06
N GLY A 143 8.17 13.60 -2.37
CA GLY A 143 8.23 14.90 -3.05
C GLY A 143 6.94 15.68 -2.87
N ALA A 144 7.06 16.95 -2.40
CA ALA A 144 5.95 17.84 -2.05
C ALA A 144 5.00 17.25 -0.95
N ASP A 145 5.41 16.21 -0.24
CA ASP A 145 4.65 15.53 0.82
C ASP A 145 5.46 15.44 2.11
N THR A 146 6.21 14.38 2.33
CA THR A 146 7.02 14.16 3.53
C THR A 146 8.47 14.62 3.35
N ASN A 147 9.11 15.07 4.42
CA ASN A 147 10.50 15.53 4.37
C ASN A 147 11.51 14.39 4.60
N PRO A 148 12.78 14.55 4.17
CA PRO A 148 13.80 13.50 4.26
C PRO A 148 14.15 12.99 5.67
N ASP A 149 13.77 13.68 6.71
CA ASP A 149 14.01 13.31 8.11
C ASP A 149 12.74 12.84 8.83
N GLN A 150 11.66 12.68 8.10
CA GLN A 150 10.36 12.30 8.65
C GLN A 150 9.97 10.89 8.25
N PRO A 151 9.27 10.15 9.13
CA PRO A 151 8.69 8.87 8.75
C PRO A 151 7.80 9.05 7.52
N HIS A 152 8.11 8.30 6.49
CA HIS A 152 7.23 8.09 5.34
C HIS A 152 6.64 6.69 5.49
N ASN A 153 5.46 6.42 4.92
CA ASN A 153 4.81 5.09 4.97
C ASN A 153 5.63 4.02 4.21
N PHE A 154 6.89 3.85 4.62
CA PHE A 154 7.76 2.80 4.10
C PHE A 154 7.57 1.45 4.81
N ASP A 155 6.71 1.39 5.83
CA ASP A 155 6.42 0.16 6.57
C ASP A 155 5.63 -0.86 5.75
N GLU A 156 5.04 -0.45 4.62
CA GLU A 156 4.39 -1.36 3.70
C GLU A 156 5.42 -2.28 3.05
N LYS A 157 5.11 -3.59 3.00
CA LYS A 157 5.96 -4.59 2.35
C LYS A 157 6.18 -4.27 0.88
N LYS A 158 7.42 -4.40 0.43
CA LYS A 158 7.83 -4.20 -0.95
C LYS A 158 8.54 -5.45 -1.45
N SER A 159 8.21 -5.87 -2.67
CA SER A 159 8.86 -7.01 -3.32
C SER A 159 10.23 -6.65 -3.86
N LYS A 160 10.29 -5.51 -4.55
CA LYS A 160 11.49 -4.93 -5.18
C LYS A 160 11.40 -3.43 -5.14
N ILE A 161 12.57 -2.78 -5.11
CA ILE A 161 12.71 -1.33 -5.20
C ILE A 161 13.78 -1.03 -6.24
N PHE A 162 13.41 -0.20 -7.20
CA PHE A 162 14.33 0.28 -8.22
C PHE A 162 14.54 1.78 -8.10
N ARG A 163 15.72 2.24 -8.54
CA ARG A 163 16.06 3.66 -8.70
C ARG A 163 16.15 3.99 -10.17
N HIS A 164 15.47 5.05 -10.59
CA HIS A 164 15.66 5.59 -11.94
C HIS A 164 17.09 6.09 -12.12
N THR A 165 17.74 5.66 -13.21
CA THR A 165 19.12 5.99 -13.55
C THR A 165 19.20 6.74 -14.88
N TYR A 166 20.30 7.43 -15.09
CA TYR A 166 20.67 7.95 -16.41
C TYR A 166 21.41 6.87 -17.23
N ALA A 167 22.30 6.14 -16.58
CA ALA A 167 22.95 5.01 -17.19
C ALA A 167 21.95 3.87 -17.43
N ALA A 168 22.04 3.28 -18.61
CA ALA A 168 21.22 2.12 -18.92
C ALA A 168 21.77 0.88 -18.24
N ASN A 169 20.88 0.10 -17.63
CA ASN A 169 21.19 -1.18 -17.00
C ASN A 169 21.62 -2.22 -18.07
N PRO A 170 22.82 -2.80 -17.98
CA PRO A 170 23.30 -3.76 -18.98
C PRO A 170 22.46 -5.05 -19.07
N GLU A 171 21.88 -5.49 -17.94
CA GLU A 171 21.04 -6.69 -17.91
C GLU A 171 19.68 -6.45 -18.57
N LEU A 172 19.09 -5.27 -18.34
CA LEU A 172 17.87 -4.88 -19.04
C LEU A 172 18.11 -4.70 -20.55
N LYS A 173 19.26 -4.15 -20.96
CA LYS A 173 19.62 -4.12 -22.38
C LYS A 173 19.68 -5.51 -22.98
N ARG A 174 20.32 -6.44 -22.30
CA ARG A 174 20.40 -7.84 -22.74
C ARG A 174 19.03 -8.49 -22.79
N LEU A 175 18.17 -8.25 -21.79
CA LEU A 175 16.78 -8.68 -21.80
C LEU A 175 16.05 -8.22 -23.07
N HIS A 176 16.21 -6.94 -23.44
CA HIS A 176 15.59 -6.37 -24.64
C HIS A 176 16.13 -6.95 -25.95
N GLU A 177 17.39 -7.39 -25.96
CA GLU A 177 18.04 -7.99 -27.13
C GLU A 177 17.67 -9.47 -27.31
N GLU A 178 17.45 -10.20 -26.21
CA GLU A 178 17.30 -11.65 -26.22
C GLU A 178 15.85 -12.14 -26.04
N ALA A 179 15.00 -11.36 -25.34
CA ALA A 179 13.61 -11.76 -25.03
C ALA A 179 12.66 -11.45 -26.20
N GLU A 180 11.76 -12.38 -26.50
CA GLU A 180 10.70 -12.17 -27.49
C GLU A 180 9.63 -11.19 -27.01
N TYR A 181 9.44 -11.07 -25.71
CA TYR A 181 8.52 -10.15 -25.05
C TYR A 181 9.13 -9.61 -23.75
N VAL A 182 9.01 -8.31 -23.54
CA VAL A 182 9.45 -7.64 -22.32
C VAL A 182 8.23 -7.02 -21.64
N PRO A 183 7.89 -7.40 -20.41
CA PRO A 183 6.79 -6.80 -19.64
C PRO A 183 6.96 -5.30 -19.46
N GLU A 184 5.84 -4.58 -19.32
CA GLU A 184 5.80 -3.12 -19.22
C GLU A 184 6.76 -2.57 -18.16
N THR A 185 6.84 -3.20 -17.01
CA THR A 185 7.76 -2.84 -15.91
C THR A 185 9.22 -2.71 -16.35
N PHE A 186 9.65 -3.50 -17.33
CA PHE A 186 11.05 -3.61 -17.75
C PHE A 186 11.33 -3.04 -19.15
N GLN A 187 10.37 -2.34 -19.76
CA GLN A 187 10.55 -1.76 -21.09
C GLN A 187 11.59 -0.64 -21.15
N LEU A 188 11.84 0.04 -20.03
CA LEU A 188 12.85 1.09 -19.95
C LEU A 188 14.10 0.58 -19.23
N PRO A 189 15.28 0.63 -19.88
CA PRO A 189 16.51 0.09 -19.30
C PRO A 189 17.20 1.07 -18.32
N PHE A 190 16.52 2.12 -17.87
CA PHE A 190 17.07 3.20 -17.06
C PHE A 190 16.71 3.06 -15.59
N MET A 191 17.01 1.91 -15.01
CA MET A 191 16.82 1.65 -13.59
C MET A 191 17.85 0.66 -13.05
N LYS A 192 18.10 0.74 -11.75
CA LYS A 192 18.91 -0.23 -11.00
C LYS A 192 18.18 -0.70 -9.77
N ASP A 193 18.40 -1.94 -9.37
CA ASP A 193 17.92 -2.49 -8.12
C ASP A 193 18.60 -1.80 -6.93
N VAL A 194 17.80 -1.34 -5.98
CA VAL A 194 18.23 -0.75 -4.71
C VAL A 194 17.49 -1.36 -3.51
N THR A 195 16.87 -2.50 -3.69
CA THR A 195 16.06 -3.18 -2.66
C THR A 195 16.82 -3.34 -1.34
N ARG A 196 18.10 -3.72 -1.44
CA ARG A 196 19.00 -3.91 -0.27
C ARG A 196 19.29 -2.61 0.48
N GLU A 197 19.15 -1.44 -0.14
CA GLU A 197 19.30 -0.15 0.55
C GLU A 197 18.14 0.11 1.53
N TYR A 198 17.01 -0.58 1.37
CA TYR A 198 15.76 -0.32 2.10
C TYR A 198 15.37 -1.37 3.12
N MET A 199 15.69 -2.64 2.85
CA MET A 199 15.19 -3.74 3.67
C MET A 199 16.05 -5.00 3.57
N ASP A 200 15.85 -5.89 4.53
CA ASP A 200 16.38 -7.25 4.45
C ASP A 200 15.76 -7.99 3.26
N CYS A 201 16.61 -8.64 2.49
CA CYS A 201 16.22 -9.38 1.28
C CYS A 201 17.09 -10.63 1.13
N LYS A 202 16.67 -11.54 0.26
CA LYS A 202 17.37 -12.79 -0.04
C LYS A 202 17.37 -13.06 -1.54
N ASP A 203 18.39 -13.77 -1.99
CA ASP A 203 18.41 -14.30 -3.34
C ASP A 203 17.51 -15.54 -3.41
N VAL A 204 16.79 -15.69 -4.52
CA VAL A 204 15.83 -16.76 -4.73
C VAL A 204 16.17 -17.52 -6.00
N GLU A 205 16.48 -18.81 -5.86
CA GLU A 205 16.63 -19.71 -6.98
C GLU A 205 15.28 -20.35 -7.33
N VAL A 206 14.93 -20.35 -8.61
CA VAL A 206 13.76 -21.05 -9.16
C VAL A 206 14.24 -22.07 -10.19
N VAL A 207 13.80 -23.32 -10.05
CA VAL A 207 14.05 -24.37 -11.04
C VAL A 207 13.11 -24.17 -12.21
N CYS A 208 13.68 -24.08 -13.43
CA CYS A 208 12.94 -23.83 -14.65
C CYS A 208 13.02 -25.08 -15.53
N HIS A 209 11.87 -25.66 -15.84
CA HIS A 209 11.80 -26.83 -16.74
C HIS A 209 11.86 -26.41 -18.24
N VAL A 210 11.88 -25.13 -18.52
CA VAL A 210 12.02 -24.54 -19.87
C VAL A 210 13.48 -24.09 -20.04
N GLY A 211 14.10 -24.43 -21.14
CA GLY A 211 15.57 -24.46 -21.22
C GLY A 211 16.33 -23.16 -21.37
N THR A 212 15.74 -22.07 -21.91
CA THR A 212 16.44 -20.80 -22.19
C THR A 212 15.49 -19.62 -22.18
N GLY A 213 16.03 -18.42 -22.00
CA GLY A 213 15.27 -17.16 -22.00
C GLY A 213 15.26 -16.50 -20.61
N TYR A 214 14.16 -15.84 -20.28
CA TYR A 214 14.00 -15.11 -19.03
C TYR A 214 12.80 -15.61 -18.22
N ALA A 215 13.01 -15.76 -16.94
CA ALA A 215 11.97 -15.97 -15.95
C ALA A 215 11.70 -14.66 -15.19
N TYR A 216 10.51 -14.52 -14.66
CA TYR A 216 10.08 -13.36 -13.88
C TYR A 216 9.50 -13.83 -12.54
N LEU A 217 9.73 -13.05 -11.49
CA LEU A 217 8.95 -13.17 -10.25
C LEU A 217 7.79 -12.18 -10.33
N ALA A 218 6.60 -12.69 -10.07
CA ALA A 218 5.38 -11.88 -10.05
C ALA A 218 4.75 -11.88 -8.66
N VAL A 219 4.15 -10.75 -8.27
CA VAL A 219 3.30 -10.58 -7.10
C VAL A 219 1.85 -10.47 -7.52
N PHE A 220 0.92 -10.86 -6.65
CA PHE A 220 -0.49 -10.83 -6.99
C PHE A 220 -1.02 -9.39 -6.93
N ASP A 221 -1.35 -8.84 -8.08
CA ASP A 221 -2.15 -7.62 -8.19
C ASP A 221 -3.65 -7.98 -8.04
N LYS A 222 -4.51 -6.99 -8.05
CA LYS A 222 -5.96 -7.18 -7.86
C LYS A 222 -6.62 -8.22 -8.80
N GLU A 223 -6.03 -8.47 -9.96
CA GLU A 223 -6.62 -9.36 -10.99
C GLU A 223 -5.61 -10.33 -11.61
N THR A 224 -4.33 -9.95 -11.61
CA THR A 224 -3.27 -10.69 -12.30
C THR A 224 -2.03 -10.83 -11.41
N TRP A 225 -1.06 -11.59 -11.88
CA TRP A 225 0.28 -11.64 -11.32
C TRP A 225 1.16 -10.62 -12.04
N ALA A 226 1.55 -9.57 -11.35
CA ALA A 226 2.37 -8.49 -11.90
C ALA A 226 3.87 -8.80 -11.76
N PRO A 227 4.66 -8.79 -12.82
CA PRO A 227 6.10 -9.06 -12.74
C PRO A 227 6.81 -7.89 -12.04
N VAL A 228 7.64 -8.25 -11.05
CA VAL A 228 8.41 -7.29 -10.22
C VAL A 228 9.90 -7.51 -10.29
N ASP A 229 10.35 -8.66 -10.80
CA ASP A 229 11.76 -8.98 -11.00
C ASP A 229 11.94 -9.89 -12.22
N PHE A 230 13.15 -9.93 -12.78
CA PHE A 230 13.50 -10.78 -13.91
C PHE A 230 14.87 -11.42 -13.70
N ALA A 231 15.06 -12.60 -14.24
CA ALA A 231 16.34 -13.29 -14.25
C ALA A 231 16.51 -14.13 -15.51
N ARG A 232 17.73 -14.19 -16.01
CA ARG A 232 18.10 -15.07 -17.12
C ARG A 232 18.09 -16.52 -16.64
N MET A 233 17.53 -17.40 -17.44
CA MET A 233 17.55 -18.83 -17.18
C MET A 233 18.87 -19.42 -17.66
N GLU A 234 19.64 -20.01 -16.75
CA GLU A 234 20.90 -20.68 -16.99
C GLU A 234 20.89 -22.06 -16.34
N ASP A 235 21.30 -23.10 -17.07
CA ASP A 235 21.36 -24.48 -16.58
C ASP A 235 20.06 -24.97 -15.91
N GLY A 236 18.91 -24.57 -16.45
CA GLY A 236 17.59 -24.95 -15.91
C GLY A 236 17.19 -24.24 -14.63
N LYS A 237 17.80 -23.09 -14.33
CA LYS A 237 17.53 -22.29 -13.15
C LYS A 237 17.50 -20.81 -13.48
N ALA A 238 16.76 -20.05 -12.69
CA ALA A 238 16.78 -18.59 -12.64
C ALA A 238 17.09 -18.14 -11.21
N VAL A 239 18.03 -17.21 -11.04
CA VAL A 239 18.39 -16.65 -9.73
C VAL A 239 17.99 -15.18 -9.69
N PHE A 240 17.02 -14.87 -8.84
CA PHE A 240 16.55 -13.52 -8.57
C PHE A 240 17.31 -12.97 -7.37
N GLN A 241 17.93 -11.81 -7.51
CA GLN A 241 18.70 -11.21 -6.45
C GLN A 241 17.86 -10.27 -5.59
N ASP A 242 18.21 -10.12 -4.31
CA ASP A 242 17.63 -9.12 -3.40
C ASP A 242 16.09 -9.09 -3.36
N VAL A 243 15.46 -10.25 -3.23
CA VAL A 243 14.00 -10.41 -3.21
C VAL A 243 13.46 -10.11 -1.81
N GLY A 244 12.38 -9.32 -1.72
CA GLY A 244 11.73 -8.95 -0.46
C GLY A 244 11.09 -10.13 0.27
N LEU A 245 11.15 -10.10 1.60
CA LEU A 245 10.76 -11.20 2.48
C LEU A 245 9.29 -11.13 2.92
N ASN A 246 8.77 -12.29 3.33
CA ASN A 246 7.39 -12.48 3.80
C ASN A 246 6.33 -12.01 2.79
N ILE A 247 6.57 -12.36 1.53
CA ILE A 247 5.73 -12.03 0.37
C ILE A 247 5.50 -13.31 -0.44
N VAL A 248 4.32 -13.41 -1.04
CA VAL A 248 3.97 -14.51 -1.94
C VAL A 248 4.37 -14.15 -3.37
N TYR A 249 5.14 -15.00 -3.99
CA TYR A 249 5.61 -14.87 -5.37
C TYR A 249 5.11 -16.02 -6.24
N LEU A 250 4.93 -15.73 -7.53
CA LEU A 250 4.72 -16.74 -8.58
C LEU A 250 5.84 -16.60 -9.62
N PRO A 251 6.62 -17.65 -9.89
CA PRO A 251 7.57 -17.65 -10.99
C PRO A 251 6.84 -17.87 -12.32
N VAL A 252 7.10 -17.00 -13.29
CA VAL A 252 6.41 -16.98 -14.58
C VAL A 252 7.37 -16.75 -15.75
N ILE A 253 6.91 -17.09 -16.94
CA ILE A 253 7.52 -16.70 -18.23
C ILE A 253 6.46 -15.99 -19.07
N PHE A 254 6.89 -15.31 -20.12
CA PHE A 254 6.02 -14.73 -21.13
C PHE A 254 6.35 -15.32 -22.51
N ASN A 255 5.33 -15.63 -23.28
CA ASN A 255 5.49 -15.99 -24.69
C ASN A 255 5.58 -14.73 -25.58
N SER A 256 5.82 -14.91 -26.87
CA SER A 256 5.96 -13.80 -27.84
C SER A 256 4.71 -12.92 -27.99
N LYS A 257 3.54 -13.37 -27.50
CA LYS A 257 2.30 -12.60 -27.49
C LYS A 257 2.08 -11.84 -26.18
N GLY A 258 2.99 -11.99 -25.21
CA GLY A 258 2.83 -11.42 -23.87
C GLY A 258 1.86 -12.20 -22.97
N GLU A 259 1.53 -13.43 -23.31
CA GLU A 259 0.73 -14.30 -22.45
C GLU A 259 1.63 -14.88 -21.36
N GLN A 260 1.18 -14.77 -20.12
CA GLN A 260 1.92 -15.21 -18.93
C GLN A 260 1.64 -16.68 -18.64
N GLU A 261 2.70 -17.45 -18.37
CA GLU A 261 2.63 -18.84 -17.96
C GLU A 261 3.43 -19.08 -16.68
N ALA A 262 2.83 -19.78 -15.71
CA ALA A 262 3.53 -20.16 -14.48
C ALA A 262 4.51 -21.31 -14.74
N ILE A 263 5.74 -21.18 -14.23
CA ILE A 263 6.79 -22.22 -14.34
C ILE A 263 7.07 -22.93 -13.02
N GLY A 264 6.30 -22.62 -11.97
CA GLY A 264 6.39 -23.24 -10.66
C GLY A 264 5.16 -22.95 -9.82
N HIS A 265 5.14 -23.47 -8.60
CA HIS A 265 4.08 -23.15 -7.64
C HIS A 265 4.27 -21.76 -7.04
N PRO A 266 3.19 -21.05 -6.66
CA PRO A 266 3.31 -19.89 -5.80
C PRO A 266 4.01 -20.27 -4.49
N PHE A 267 4.86 -19.40 -3.98
CA PHE A 267 5.55 -19.62 -2.71
C PHE A 267 5.60 -18.35 -1.85
N LEU A 268 5.53 -18.54 -0.55
CA LEU A 268 5.86 -17.50 0.43
C LEU A 268 7.38 -17.55 0.67
N LEU A 269 8.08 -16.45 0.44
CA LEU A 269 9.46 -16.29 0.85
C LEU A 269 9.50 -15.82 2.31
N GLU A 270 9.81 -16.71 3.23
CA GLU A 270 9.81 -16.44 4.66
C GLU A 270 11.01 -15.57 5.09
N TYR A 271 11.01 -15.03 6.33
CA TYR A 271 12.07 -14.14 6.81
C TYR A 271 13.46 -14.79 6.88
N ASP A 272 13.55 -16.09 7.03
CA ASP A 272 14.81 -16.84 7.02
C ASP A 272 15.32 -17.15 5.60
N GLY A 273 14.50 -16.86 4.57
CA GLY A 273 14.78 -17.15 3.17
C GLY A 273 14.23 -18.51 2.71
N HIS A 274 13.51 -19.25 3.59
CA HIS A 274 12.85 -20.49 3.19
C HIS A 274 11.68 -20.22 2.25
N LYS A 275 11.55 -21.02 1.20
CA LYS A 275 10.39 -20.99 0.29
C LYS A 275 9.33 -21.99 0.76
N LYS A 276 8.22 -21.46 1.24
CA LYS A 276 7.04 -22.27 1.54
C LYS A 276 6.14 -22.31 0.31
N GLU A 277 6.20 -23.39 -0.45
CA GLU A 277 5.38 -23.56 -1.65
C GLU A 277 3.92 -23.86 -1.34
N PHE A 278 3.02 -23.33 -2.15
CA PHE A 278 1.58 -23.61 -2.12
C PHE A 278 1.23 -24.57 -3.25
N ILE A 279 1.23 -25.85 -2.93
CA ILE A 279 0.91 -26.92 -3.88
C ILE A 279 -0.58 -27.24 -3.76
N ALA A 280 -1.31 -27.09 -4.88
CA ALA A 280 -2.74 -27.39 -4.92
C ALA A 280 -2.96 -28.91 -4.76
N ASP A 281 -3.82 -29.29 -3.80
CA ASP A 281 -4.38 -30.64 -3.78
C ASP A 281 -5.50 -30.74 -4.83
N THR A 282 -5.21 -31.43 -5.92
CA THR A 282 -6.16 -31.61 -7.02
C THR A 282 -7.10 -32.80 -6.81
N LEU A 283 -6.89 -33.59 -5.76
CA LEU A 283 -7.67 -34.78 -5.45
C LEU A 283 -8.84 -34.52 -4.51
N THR A 284 -8.65 -33.50 -3.63
CA THR A 284 -9.67 -33.15 -2.65
C THR A 284 -10.19 -31.74 -2.97
N THR A 285 -11.48 -31.61 -3.23
CA THR A 285 -12.10 -30.32 -3.50
C THR A 285 -13.05 -29.93 -2.37
N GLU A 286 -12.97 -28.67 -1.94
CA GLU A 286 -13.87 -28.08 -0.96
C GLU A 286 -14.67 -26.91 -1.56
N LYS A 287 -15.88 -26.72 -1.09
CA LYS A 287 -16.68 -25.56 -1.46
C LYS A 287 -16.18 -24.34 -0.71
N LEU A 288 -15.46 -23.45 -1.42
CA LEU A 288 -15.00 -22.18 -0.86
C LEU A 288 -16.00 -21.06 -1.18
N VAL A 289 -16.43 -20.35 -0.15
CA VAL A 289 -17.23 -19.15 -0.31
C VAL A 289 -16.32 -17.92 -0.11
N LEU A 290 -15.97 -17.27 -1.21
CA LEU A 290 -15.15 -16.07 -1.16
C LEU A 290 -16.05 -14.86 -0.93
N ARG A 291 -15.80 -14.14 0.17
CA ARG A 291 -16.54 -12.92 0.53
C ARG A 291 -15.73 -11.65 0.39
N ARG A 292 -14.39 -11.78 0.22
CA ARG A 292 -13.50 -10.66 0.02
C ARG A 292 -12.51 -10.98 -1.11
N LYS A 293 -12.43 -10.09 -2.10
CA LYS A 293 -11.54 -10.26 -3.25
C LYS A 293 -10.08 -9.83 -2.94
N TYR A 294 -9.90 -8.83 -2.07
CA TYR A 294 -8.60 -8.25 -1.78
C TYR A 294 -8.20 -8.41 -0.32
N PRO A 295 -6.89 -8.52 -0.02
CA PRO A 295 -6.39 -8.48 1.34
C PRO A 295 -6.75 -7.14 2.03
N ALA A 296 -6.75 -7.13 3.35
CA ALA A 296 -6.95 -5.91 4.10
C ALA A 296 -5.75 -4.98 3.96
N PHE A 297 -6.02 -3.71 3.72
CA PHE A 297 -4.98 -2.67 3.74
C PHE A 297 -4.55 -2.38 5.18
N PRO A 298 -3.27 -2.01 5.41
CA PRO A 298 -2.78 -1.62 6.72
C PRO A 298 -3.62 -0.53 7.39
N TYR A 299 -4.11 0.45 6.64
CA TYR A 299 -4.96 1.51 7.19
C TYR A 299 -6.39 1.08 7.52
N VAL A 300 -6.83 -0.10 7.10
CA VAL A 300 -8.11 -0.70 7.53
C VAL A 300 -7.98 -1.28 8.94
N LEU A 301 -6.80 -1.74 9.35
CA LEU A 301 -6.55 -2.29 10.67
C LEU A 301 -6.92 -1.32 11.82
N PRO A 302 -6.62 -0.02 11.76
CA PRO A 302 -7.09 0.94 12.76
C PRO A 302 -8.61 1.00 12.88
N TYR A 303 -9.35 0.80 11.80
CA TYR A 303 -10.83 0.73 11.85
C TYR A 303 -11.30 -0.55 12.52
N ALA A 304 -10.64 -1.69 12.28
CA ALA A 304 -10.93 -2.93 13.00
C ALA A 304 -10.65 -2.79 14.50
N GLY A 305 -9.66 -1.99 14.89
CA GLY A 305 -9.39 -1.63 16.28
C GLY A 305 -10.56 -0.95 17.00
N ARG A 306 -11.50 -0.34 16.27
CA ARG A 306 -12.72 0.26 16.86
C ARG A 306 -13.67 -0.77 17.45
N LEU A 307 -13.56 -2.04 17.09
CA LEU A 307 -14.32 -3.12 17.70
C LEU A 307 -13.81 -3.48 19.10
N VAL A 308 -12.55 -3.19 19.41
CA VAL A 308 -11.95 -3.52 20.71
C VAL A 308 -12.68 -2.76 21.83
N GLY A 309 -13.07 -3.49 22.87
CA GLY A 309 -13.84 -2.96 23.97
C GLY A 309 -15.36 -2.99 23.76
N ALA A 310 -15.83 -3.28 22.54
CA ALA A 310 -17.26 -3.50 22.32
C ALA A 310 -17.77 -4.74 23.07
N GLU A 311 -19.05 -4.73 23.41
CA GLU A 311 -19.68 -5.75 24.23
C GLU A 311 -20.92 -6.33 23.55
N ILE A 312 -21.09 -7.62 23.73
CA ILE A 312 -22.38 -8.29 23.52
C ILE A 312 -23.08 -8.35 24.88
N GLN A 313 -24.23 -7.75 24.92
CA GLN A 313 -25.05 -7.68 26.15
C GLN A 313 -26.44 -8.24 25.91
N ALA A 314 -27.00 -8.82 26.98
CA ALA A 314 -28.39 -9.29 26.99
C ALA A 314 -29.17 -8.74 28.20
N SER A 315 -30.49 -8.54 28.05
CA SER A 315 -31.35 -7.98 29.06
C SER A 315 -32.81 -8.47 28.91
N ASP A 316 -33.57 -8.40 29.99
CA ASP A 316 -35.01 -8.55 29.95
C ASP A 316 -35.75 -7.18 29.86
N SER A 317 -34.98 -6.07 29.90
CA SER A 317 -35.48 -4.72 29.75
C SER A 317 -35.05 -4.11 28.40
N PRO A 318 -35.98 -3.46 27.64
CA PRO A 318 -35.66 -2.86 26.35
C PRO A 318 -34.65 -1.70 26.42
N GLY A 319 -34.53 -1.05 27.58
CA GLY A 319 -33.58 0.05 27.83
C GLY A 319 -32.21 -0.42 28.30
N PHE A 320 -32.06 -1.72 28.59
CA PHE A 320 -30.80 -2.29 29.10
C PHE A 320 -30.30 -1.62 30.39
N GLU A 321 -31.20 -1.13 31.24
CA GLU A 321 -30.88 -0.53 32.54
C GLU A 321 -30.17 -1.54 33.47
N VAL A 322 -30.54 -2.81 33.31
CA VAL A 322 -29.83 -3.96 33.88
C VAL A 322 -29.51 -4.89 32.73
N ALA A 323 -28.24 -5.02 32.43
CA ALA A 323 -27.79 -5.86 31.34
C ALA A 323 -26.61 -6.76 31.81
N ASP A 324 -26.62 -7.98 31.34
CA ASP A 324 -25.49 -8.90 31.53
C ASP A 324 -24.54 -8.77 30.31
N THR A 325 -23.28 -8.46 30.56
CA THR A 325 -22.24 -8.50 29.51
C THR A 325 -21.80 -9.95 29.36
N LEU A 326 -22.10 -10.53 28.21
CA LEU A 326 -21.83 -11.93 27.92
C LEU A 326 -20.49 -12.13 27.24
N PHE A 327 -20.06 -11.12 26.47
CA PHE A 327 -18.79 -11.15 25.77
C PHE A 327 -18.25 -9.74 25.60
N ARG A 328 -16.92 -9.61 25.67
CA ARG A 328 -16.20 -8.37 25.33
C ARG A 328 -15.15 -8.64 24.29
N ILE A 329 -15.14 -7.85 23.22
CA ILE A 329 -14.15 -7.94 22.15
C ILE A 329 -12.82 -7.41 22.66
N THR A 330 -11.81 -8.27 22.68
CA THR A 330 -10.45 -7.92 23.14
C THR A 330 -9.46 -7.69 21.98
N ASN A 331 -9.76 -8.22 20.81
CA ASN A 331 -8.94 -8.10 19.61
C ASN A 331 -9.79 -7.60 18.44
N GLY A 332 -9.27 -6.62 17.72
CA GLY A 332 -9.87 -6.18 16.46
C GLY A 332 -9.42 -7.09 15.31
N SER A 333 -10.22 -8.09 14.95
CA SER A 333 -10.01 -8.80 13.69
C SER A 333 -10.72 -8.08 12.56
N ALA A 334 -9.99 -7.76 11.51
CA ALA A 334 -10.54 -7.14 10.30
C ALA A 334 -10.96 -8.19 9.26
N LEU A 335 -10.71 -9.45 9.50
CA LEU A 335 -10.65 -10.46 8.46
C LEU A 335 -11.59 -11.64 8.77
N GLY A 336 -12.84 -11.55 8.32
CA GLY A 336 -13.74 -12.66 8.31
C GLY A 336 -14.84 -12.61 9.38
N HIS A 337 -15.51 -13.74 9.57
CA HIS A 337 -16.50 -13.93 10.60
C HIS A 337 -15.85 -14.36 11.90
N GLU A 338 -16.20 -13.73 12.99
CA GLU A 338 -15.89 -14.22 14.31
C GLU A 338 -17.18 -14.77 14.93
N ILE A 339 -17.13 -15.98 15.45
CA ILE A 339 -18.23 -16.63 16.16
C ILE A 339 -17.88 -16.62 17.65
N TRP A 340 -18.71 -15.97 18.45
CA TRP A 340 -18.58 -15.99 19.89
C TRP A 340 -19.71 -16.82 20.48
N ILE A 341 -19.35 -17.74 21.36
CA ILE A 341 -20.33 -18.55 22.06
C ILE A 341 -20.53 -17.90 23.45
N ALA A 342 -21.74 -17.43 23.71
CA ALA A 342 -22.08 -16.87 25.00
C ALA A 342 -22.02 -17.99 26.05
N ASP A 343 -21.27 -17.75 27.12
CA ASP A 343 -21.21 -18.66 28.27
C ASP A 343 -22.32 -18.38 29.25
N THR A 344 -23.57 -18.50 28.77
CA THR A 344 -24.75 -18.35 29.60
C THR A 344 -25.78 -19.43 29.25
N VAL A 345 -26.48 -19.91 30.24
CA VAL A 345 -27.65 -20.79 30.11
C VAL A 345 -28.96 -20.05 30.32
N ARG A 346 -28.87 -18.76 30.67
CA ARG A 346 -30.06 -17.90 30.87
C ARG A 346 -30.52 -17.37 29.53
N ALA A 347 -31.84 -17.42 29.31
CA ALA A 347 -32.47 -16.83 28.16
C ALA A 347 -32.86 -15.37 28.44
N TYR A 348 -32.70 -14.50 27.43
CA TYR A 348 -33.04 -13.08 27.48
C TYR A 348 -33.89 -12.69 26.27
N ARG A 349 -34.71 -11.68 26.38
CA ARG A 349 -35.54 -11.18 25.27
C ARG A 349 -34.76 -10.23 24.37
N TYR A 350 -33.91 -9.34 24.94
CA TYR A 350 -33.21 -8.28 24.25
C TYR A 350 -31.70 -8.57 24.21
N TRP A 351 -31.11 -8.48 23.03
CA TRP A 351 -29.68 -8.69 22.82
C TRP A 351 -29.10 -7.56 22.01
N ARG A 352 -27.93 -7.06 22.37
CA ARG A 352 -27.28 -5.97 21.64
C ARG A 352 -25.77 -6.14 21.52
N TYR A 353 -25.23 -5.56 20.47
CA TYR A 353 -23.84 -5.14 20.33
C TYR A 353 -23.75 -3.66 20.71
N ILE A 354 -22.85 -3.28 21.60
CA ILE A 354 -22.64 -1.91 22.06
C ILE A 354 -21.15 -1.57 22.09
N GLN A 355 -20.81 -0.34 21.65
CA GLN A 355 -19.47 0.22 21.84
C GLN A 355 -19.53 1.28 22.97
N PRO A 356 -19.15 0.91 24.20
CA PRO A 356 -19.33 1.79 25.35
C PRO A 356 -18.24 2.85 25.50
N TRP A 357 -17.10 2.72 24.80
CA TRP A 357 -15.94 3.56 24.98
C TRP A 357 -16.12 4.97 24.40
N HIS A 358 -15.62 5.98 25.14
CA HIS A 358 -15.60 7.36 24.68
C HIS A 358 -14.66 7.57 23.49
N GLY A 359 -15.12 8.33 22.50
CA GLY A 359 -14.32 8.68 21.32
C GLY A 359 -14.26 7.58 20.25
N THR A 360 -15.03 6.50 20.41
CA THR A 360 -15.11 5.42 19.43
C THR A 360 -16.55 5.26 18.96
N HIS A 361 -16.77 5.39 17.66
CA HIS A 361 -18.08 5.12 17.06
C HIS A 361 -18.41 3.63 17.07
N CYS A 362 -19.69 3.31 17.21
CA CYS A 362 -20.17 1.98 16.92
C CYS A 362 -20.24 1.80 15.40
N ASN A 363 -19.26 1.09 14.85
CA ASN A 363 -19.20 0.72 13.43
C ASN A 363 -19.22 -0.81 13.37
N ILE A 364 -20.21 -1.39 12.73
CA ILE A 364 -20.34 -2.84 12.58
C ILE A 364 -21.01 -3.19 11.25
N ALA A 365 -20.40 -4.09 10.49
CA ALA A 365 -20.94 -4.52 9.21
C ALA A 365 -22.10 -5.49 9.41
N GLU A 366 -21.91 -6.54 10.23
CA GLU A 366 -22.91 -7.56 10.46
C GLU A 366 -22.90 -8.07 11.90
N VAL A 367 -24.07 -8.29 12.45
CA VAL A 367 -24.32 -9.01 13.70
C VAL A 367 -25.40 -10.05 13.44
N ALA A 368 -25.11 -11.30 13.73
CA ALA A 368 -26.06 -12.38 13.62
C ALA A 368 -26.18 -13.13 14.95
N PHE A 369 -27.39 -13.56 15.29
CA PHE A 369 -27.70 -14.31 16.50
C PHE A 369 -28.16 -15.72 16.13
N TYR A 370 -27.65 -16.69 16.87
CA TYR A 370 -28.00 -18.10 16.70
C TYR A 370 -28.43 -18.68 18.04
N GLU A 371 -29.45 -19.51 18.03
CA GLU A 371 -29.84 -20.27 19.22
C GLU A 371 -28.81 -21.36 19.51
N ARG A 372 -28.53 -21.60 20.77
CA ARG A 372 -27.54 -22.60 21.19
C ARG A 372 -27.81 -23.97 20.56
N GLY A 373 -26.82 -24.50 19.88
CA GLY A 373 -26.87 -25.80 19.18
C GLY A 373 -27.57 -25.76 17.83
N SER A 374 -27.99 -24.58 17.36
CA SER A 374 -28.55 -24.38 16.02
C SER A 374 -27.50 -23.67 15.11
N HIS A 375 -27.57 -23.97 13.82
CA HIS A 375 -26.86 -23.24 12.77
C HIS A 375 -27.80 -22.29 12.01
N GLU A 376 -29.04 -22.19 12.44
CA GLU A 376 -30.03 -21.29 11.85
C GLU A 376 -30.02 -19.95 12.60
N GLU A 377 -29.90 -18.88 11.82
CA GLU A 377 -29.97 -17.53 12.37
C GLU A 377 -31.37 -17.22 12.91
N ILE A 378 -31.42 -16.71 14.15
CA ILE A 378 -32.66 -16.21 14.73
C ILE A 378 -32.78 -14.69 14.53
N ARG A 379 -33.97 -14.24 14.17
CA ARG A 379 -34.25 -12.83 13.90
C ARG A 379 -35.39 -12.30 14.75
N GLY A 380 -35.28 -11.04 15.14
CA GLY A 380 -36.29 -10.29 15.88
C GLY A 380 -36.50 -8.91 15.26
N ALA A 381 -37.18 -8.03 16.00
CA ALA A 381 -37.27 -6.63 15.61
C ALA A 381 -35.93 -5.93 15.86
N ILE A 382 -35.41 -5.21 14.86
CA ILE A 382 -34.17 -4.46 14.99
C ILE A 382 -34.38 -3.27 15.92
N ILE A 383 -33.54 -3.19 16.95
CA ILE A 383 -33.51 -2.10 17.93
C ILE A 383 -32.13 -1.48 17.99
N GLY A 384 -32.02 -0.26 18.48
CA GLY A 384 -30.68 0.39 18.60
C GLY A 384 -30.73 1.89 18.46
N THR A 385 -29.57 2.49 18.39
CA THR A 385 -29.38 3.94 18.20
C THR A 385 -29.91 4.34 16.83
N ASP A 386 -30.84 5.27 16.77
CA ASP A 386 -31.41 5.78 15.54
C ASP A 386 -30.50 6.74 14.80
N GLY A 387 -30.61 6.76 13.47
CA GLY A 387 -29.79 7.60 12.59
C GLY A 387 -28.46 6.99 12.21
N SER A 388 -27.61 7.81 11.65
CA SER A 388 -26.27 7.44 11.21
C SER A 388 -25.32 8.64 11.19
N TRP A 389 -24.02 8.40 11.20
CA TRP A 389 -23.04 9.45 11.03
C TRP A 389 -23.25 10.22 9.73
N GLY A 390 -23.29 11.55 9.82
CA GLY A 390 -23.55 12.41 8.67
C GLY A 390 -24.94 12.29 8.07
N ASN A 391 -25.92 11.70 8.79
CA ASN A 391 -27.28 11.44 8.31
C ASN A 391 -27.33 10.63 6.99
N ASN A 392 -26.41 9.70 6.81
CA ASN A 392 -26.39 8.85 5.62
C ASN A 392 -27.38 7.69 5.75
N PRO A 393 -28.44 7.61 4.91
CA PRO A 393 -29.48 6.58 5.01
C PRO A 393 -28.94 5.16 4.73
N GLU A 394 -27.79 5.05 4.04
CA GLU A 394 -27.14 3.77 3.73
C GLU A 394 -26.28 3.21 4.88
N ARG A 395 -26.30 3.86 6.06
CA ARG A 395 -25.46 3.48 7.21
C ARG A 395 -26.24 3.40 8.52
N THR A 396 -27.54 3.16 8.45
CA THR A 396 -28.40 3.03 9.62
C THR A 396 -28.28 1.65 10.27
N LYS A 397 -28.87 1.46 11.45
CA LYS A 397 -28.79 0.23 12.25
C LYS A 397 -29.26 -1.04 11.52
N GLU A 398 -30.14 -0.88 10.54
CA GLU A 398 -30.63 -1.97 9.70
C GLU A 398 -29.52 -2.62 8.88
N LYS A 399 -28.45 -1.85 8.59
CA LYS A 399 -27.29 -2.32 7.84
C LYS A 399 -26.41 -3.31 8.60
N ALA A 400 -26.57 -3.42 9.90
CA ALA A 400 -25.89 -4.44 10.69
C ALA A 400 -26.58 -5.83 10.63
N PHE A 401 -27.68 -5.97 9.87
CA PHE A 401 -28.48 -7.19 9.79
C PHE A 401 -29.00 -7.49 8.38
N ASP A 402 -28.45 -6.86 7.35
CA ASP A 402 -28.92 -7.02 5.97
C ASP A 402 -28.24 -8.17 5.21
N GLY A 403 -27.25 -8.80 5.81
CA GLY A 403 -26.49 -9.94 5.24
C GLY A 403 -25.44 -9.52 4.23
N ASP A 404 -25.19 -8.22 4.07
CA ASP A 404 -24.17 -7.68 3.15
C ASP A 404 -22.97 -7.13 3.92
N LEU A 405 -21.86 -7.84 3.91
CA LEU A 405 -20.60 -7.42 4.56
C LEU A 405 -19.98 -6.14 3.97
N LEU A 406 -20.49 -5.61 2.87
CA LEU A 406 -20.04 -4.36 2.27
C LEU A 406 -20.83 -3.15 2.75
N THR A 407 -21.95 -3.37 3.43
CA THR A 407 -22.72 -2.34 4.16
C THR A 407 -22.37 -2.37 5.65
N TYR A 408 -22.68 -1.32 6.38
CA TYR A 408 -22.40 -1.26 7.81
C TYR A 408 -23.22 -0.20 8.53
N PHE A 409 -23.47 -0.44 9.81
CA PHE A 409 -23.97 0.58 10.71
C PHE A 409 -22.85 1.52 11.14
N ASP A 410 -23.10 2.82 11.07
CA ASP A 410 -22.20 3.88 11.51
C ASP A 410 -22.98 4.82 12.45
N ALA A 411 -22.86 4.58 13.75
CA ALA A 411 -23.66 5.29 14.74
C ALA A 411 -23.45 6.80 14.69
N PRO A 412 -24.50 7.62 14.90
CA PRO A 412 -24.42 9.08 14.85
C PRO A 412 -23.66 9.68 16.04
N ILE A 413 -23.38 8.90 17.08
CA ILE A 413 -22.77 9.34 18.34
C ILE A 413 -21.40 8.70 18.57
N HIS A 414 -20.48 9.46 19.19
CA HIS A 414 -19.08 9.06 19.42
C HIS A 414 -18.88 8.02 20.54
N SER A 415 -19.89 7.70 21.31
CA SER A 415 -19.79 6.69 22.37
C SER A 415 -21.18 6.18 22.76
N GLY A 416 -21.24 4.93 23.19
CA GLY A 416 -22.49 4.30 23.62
C GLY A 416 -23.47 3.98 22.48
N GLY A 417 -23.03 4.09 21.23
CA GLY A 417 -23.79 3.61 20.07
C GLY A 417 -23.97 2.10 20.15
N TRP A 418 -25.15 1.61 19.78
CA TRP A 418 -25.46 0.19 19.85
C TRP A 418 -26.53 -0.21 18.82
N VAL A 419 -26.57 -1.52 18.57
CA VAL A 419 -27.55 -2.15 17.67
C VAL A 419 -27.86 -3.56 18.18
N GLY A 420 -29.08 -4.01 18.02
CA GLY A 420 -29.51 -5.31 18.55
C GLY A 420 -30.86 -5.76 18.07
N MET A 421 -31.40 -6.76 18.74
CA MET A 421 -32.74 -7.35 18.46
C MET A 421 -33.61 -7.52 19.70
N ASP A 422 -34.90 -7.26 19.52
CA ASP A 422 -35.96 -7.73 20.38
C ASP A 422 -36.57 -9.01 19.76
N PHE A 423 -36.35 -10.14 20.39
CA PHE A 423 -36.88 -11.42 19.94
C PHE A 423 -38.35 -11.66 20.31
N GLY A 424 -38.99 -10.73 21.03
CA GLY A 424 -40.37 -10.86 21.47
C GLY A 424 -40.59 -11.90 22.58
N LYS A 425 -39.63 -12.77 22.79
CA LYS A 425 -39.57 -13.83 23.84
C LYS A 425 -38.11 -14.05 24.26
N PRO A 426 -37.85 -14.58 25.45
CA PRO A 426 -36.51 -14.99 25.84
C PRO A 426 -35.92 -16.06 24.91
N VAL A 427 -34.64 -15.87 24.49
CA VAL A 427 -33.83 -16.79 23.67
C VAL A 427 -32.47 -17.00 24.33
N SER A 428 -31.82 -18.15 24.13
CA SER A 428 -30.51 -18.51 24.70
C SER A 428 -29.57 -19.09 23.69
#